data_d19a45f794d208ad48fc3f609f83d98c
#
_entry.id   d19a45f794d208ad48fc3f609f83d98c
#
_cell.length_a   1.000
_cell.length_b   1.000
_cell.length_c   1.000
_cell.angle_alpha   90.00
_cell.angle_beta   90.00
_cell.angle_gamma   90.00
#
_symmetry.space_group_name_H-M   'P 1'
#
loop_
_entity.id
_entity.type
_entity.pdbx_description
1 polymer ?
#
loop_
_entity_poly.entity_id
_entity_poly.type
_entity_poly.pdbx_seq_one_letter_code
_entity_poly.pdbx_strand_id
1 'polypeptide(L)'
;MRIGIVTPAPPDSRYGNRITALRWAKILRRLGNRVSILQNYDEKQYDLLIALHARKSQRAVINYRRQNPDGPIIVALTGTDVYRDIRTSHSARKSLDVATRIVVLQPKAIEELRPGWRNKTQVIYQSVEDSPPNMGAGRLAKVRASKFEASERSNGTFDVCVIAHLRAVKDPFRTAMAARSLPDSSKIRVLQVGGAMTAAMADRASKEMCINKRYQWLGEQPRSRVRRILEQSRLCVLSSRLEGGANVLSEAIAASVPIIASRIDGNVGILGTDYPGYFDVGDTGQLARLLIRAETSPAFLEELRWWINRRALLVDPAGEEQAWSDLIDELFD
;
A
#
# COMPACT_ATOMS: atom_id res chain seq x y z
N MET A 1 11.15 0.39 26.05
CA MET A 1 10.78 1.83 25.94
C MET A 1 9.26 2.00 25.84
N ARG A 2 8.76 3.21 26.04
CA ARG A 2 7.38 3.61 25.77
C ARG A 2 7.31 4.35 24.43
N ILE A 3 6.61 3.82 23.47
CA ILE A 3 6.50 4.40 22.12
C ILE A 3 5.05 4.83 21.86
N GLY A 4 4.87 6.09 21.47
CA GLY A 4 3.60 6.62 20.99
C GLY A 4 3.54 6.60 19.46
N ILE A 5 2.57 5.90 18.86
CA ILE A 5 2.31 5.95 17.42
C ILE A 5 1.07 6.81 17.17
N VAL A 6 1.26 7.99 16.57
CA VAL A 6 0.16 8.87 16.16
C VAL A 6 -0.25 8.58 14.73
N THR A 7 -1.53 8.33 14.52
CA THR A 7 -2.11 8.13 13.19
C THR A 7 -3.37 8.96 13.01
N PRO A 8 -3.56 9.66 11.85
CA PRO A 8 -4.77 10.43 11.59
C PRO A 8 -6.00 9.56 11.28
N ALA A 9 -5.83 8.26 11.21
CA ALA A 9 -6.90 7.32 10.91
C ALA A 9 -7.68 6.97 12.19
N PRO A 10 -9.04 6.99 12.17
CA PRO A 10 -9.85 6.61 13.31
C PRO A 10 -9.58 5.18 13.79
N PRO A 11 -9.79 4.88 15.10
CA PRO A 11 -9.51 3.55 15.69
C PRO A 11 -10.17 2.38 14.95
N ASP A 12 -11.42 2.53 14.55
CA ASP A 12 -12.23 1.47 13.94
C ASP A 12 -12.17 1.48 12.40
N SER A 13 -11.34 2.37 11.81
CA SER A 13 -11.22 2.47 10.37
C SER A 13 -10.27 1.41 9.78
N ARG A 14 -10.52 1.03 8.53
CA ARG A 14 -9.63 0.19 7.71
C ARG A 14 -8.76 1.00 6.75
N TYR A 15 -8.48 2.26 7.10
CA TYR A 15 -7.62 3.12 6.28
C TYR A 15 -6.17 2.67 6.35
N GLY A 16 -5.43 2.89 5.25
CA GLY A 16 -4.03 2.46 5.12
C GLY A 16 -3.15 2.87 6.29
N ASN A 17 -3.26 4.12 6.77
CA ASN A 17 -2.49 4.58 7.93
C ASN A 17 -2.83 3.83 9.23
N ARG A 18 -4.08 3.40 9.41
CA ARG A 18 -4.46 2.57 10.57
C ARG A 18 -3.84 1.19 10.48
N ILE A 19 -3.90 0.57 9.29
CA ILE A 19 -3.29 -0.75 9.04
C ILE A 19 -1.79 -0.68 9.29
N THR A 20 -1.12 0.35 8.78
CA THR A 20 0.33 0.58 9.00
C THR A 20 0.64 0.77 10.48
N ALA A 21 -0.11 1.62 11.21
CA ALA A 21 0.10 1.85 12.64
C ALA A 21 -0.08 0.57 13.48
N LEU A 22 -1.08 -0.25 13.16
CA LEU A 22 -1.32 -1.54 13.83
C LEU A 22 -0.17 -2.53 13.59
N ARG A 23 0.32 -2.63 12.33
CA ARG A 23 1.45 -3.51 11.99
C ARG A 23 2.72 -3.06 12.70
N TRP A 24 3.07 -1.77 12.66
CA TRP A 24 4.24 -1.24 13.33
C TRP A 24 4.15 -1.40 14.85
N ALA A 25 2.97 -1.18 15.44
CA ALA A 25 2.79 -1.43 16.87
C ALA A 25 3.05 -2.89 17.25
N LYS A 26 2.65 -3.83 16.40
CA LYS A 26 2.90 -5.27 16.62
C LYS A 26 4.40 -5.59 16.51
N ILE A 27 5.08 -5.07 15.49
CA ILE A 27 6.53 -5.22 15.30
C ILE A 27 7.28 -4.67 16.52
N LEU A 28 7.02 -3.42 16.90
CA LEU A 28 7.69 -2.75 18.00
C LEU A 28 7.43 -3.42 19.36
N ARG A 29 6.25 -4.03 19.55
CA ARG A 29 5.98 -4.84 20.75
C ARG A 29 6.78 -6.14 20.78
N ARG A 30 6.99 -6.81 19.61
CA ARG A 30 7.88 -7.98 19.51
C ARG A 30 9.32 -7.63 19.84
N LEU A 31 9.75 -6.40 19.49
CA LEU A 31 11.06 -5.85 19.87
C LEU A 31 11.12 -5.40 21.35
N GLY A 32 10.17 -5.80 22.21
CA GLY A 32 10.20 -5.56 23.65
C GLY A 32 9.67 -4.19 24.10
N ASN A 33 9.05 -3.39 23.21
CA ASN A 33 8.59 -2.05 23.55
C ASN A 33 7.11 -2.04 24.02
N ARG A 34 6.76 -1.04 24.86
CA ARG A 34 5.36 -0.73 25.20
C ARG A 34 4.82 0.30 24.21
N VAL A 35 3.82 -0.08 23.40
CA VAL A 35 3.34 0.76 22.30
C VAL A 35 1.89 1.16 22.48
N SER A 36 1.63 2.46 22.43
CA SER A 36 0.29 3.07 22.39
C SER A 36 0.00 3.60 20.99
N ILE A 37 -1.19 3.34 20.45
CA ILE A 37 -1.64 3.92 19.17
C ILE A 37 -2.63 5.04 19.48
N LEU A 38 -2.30 6.24 19.01
CA LEU A 38 -2.97 7.48 19.34
C LEU A 38 -3.55 8.11 18.06
N GLN A 39 -4.67 8.80 18.17
CA GLN A 39 -5.19 9.67 17.12
C GLN A 39 -4.60 11.09 17.24
N ASN A 40 -4.40 11.53 18.47
CA ASN A 40 -3.71 12.76 18.84
C ASN A 40 -2.73 12.45 19.97
N TYR A 41 -1.72 13.30 20.18
CA TYR A 41 -0.82 13.18 21.32
C TYR A 41 -1.60 13.44 22.62
N ASP A 42 -1.51 12.52 23.57
CA ASP A 42 -2.28 12.48 24.82
C ASP A 42 -1.49 13.04 26.03
N GLU A 43 -0.39 13.73 25.78
CA GLU A 43 0.50 14.38 26.76
C GLU A 43 1.15 13.44 27.79
N LYS A 44 1.01 12.13 27.61
CA LYS A 44 1.75 11.16 28.43
C LYS A 44 3.23 11.11 28.04
N GLN A 45 4.03 10.59 28.96
CA GLN A 45 5.46 10.38 28.70
C GLN A 45 5.68 9.21 27.73
N TYR A 46 6.34 9.50 26.63
CA TYR A 46 6.85 8.55 25.66
C TYR A 46 8.35 8.80 25.43
N ASP A 47 9.11 7.72 25.32
CA ASP A 47 10.54 7.80 24.99
C ASP A 47 10.74 8.11 23.50
N LEU A 48 9.80 7.73 22.66
CA LEU A 48 9.78 7.94 21.20
C LEU A 48 8.36 8.25 20.70
N LEU A 49 8.24 9.25 19.82
CA LEU A 49 7.01 9.50 19.08
C LEU A 49 7.19 9.12 17.60
N ILE A 50 6.31 8.27 17.08
CA ILE A 50 6.21 7.94 15.65
C ILE A 50 4.92 8.55 15.11
N ALA A 51 5.02 9.48 14.15
CA ALA A 51 3.88 10.21 13.61
C ALA A 51 3.65 9.87 12.13
N LEU A 52 2.53 9.21 11.82
CA LEU A 52 2.16 8.90 10.44
C LEU A 52 1.50 10.11 9.78
N HIS A 53 1.96 10.47 8.59
CA HIS A 53 1.46 11.58 7.77
C HIS A 53 1.82 12.98 8.29
N ALA A 54 2.88 13.56 7.75
CA ALA A 54 3.52 14.80 8.20
C ALA A 54 2.54 15.98 8.45
N ARG A 55 1.56 16.23 7.54
CA ARG A 55 0.62 17.32 7.68
C ARG A 55 -0.43 17.06 8.76
N LYS A 56 -1.04 15.87 8.75
CA LYS A 56 -2.18 15.58 9.62
C LYS A 56 -1.78 15.34 11.08
N SER A 57 -0.56 14.87 11.32
CA SER A 57 -0.03 14.61 12.66
C SER A 57 0.82 15.77 13.20
N GLN A 58 0.90 16.91 12.49
CA GLN A 58 1.74 18.05 12.85
C GLN A 58 1.48 18.55 14.28
N ARG A 59 0.23 18.66 14.70
CA ARG A 59 -0.12 19.11 16.06
C ARG A 59 0.48 18.22 17.13
N ALA A 60 0.41 16.89 16.93
CA ALA A 60 0.99 15.92 17.85
C ALA A 60 2.52 16.03 17.89
N VAL A 61 3.16 16.16 16.74
CA VAL A 61 4.62 16.35 16.60
C VAL A 61 5.09 17.59 17.37
N ILE A 62 4.42 18.72 17.20
CA ILE A 62 4.81 19.97 17.86
C ILE A 62 4.55 19.94 19.37
N ASN A 63 3.42 19.38 19.80
CA ASN A 63 3.11 19.26 21.22
C ASN A 63 4.10 18.32 21.93
N TYR A 64 4.43 17.19 21.32
CA TYR A 64 5.44 16.29 21.88
C TYR A 64 6.81 16.98 21.99
N ARG A 65 7.29 17.70 20.96
CA ARG A 65 8.55 18.44 20.99
C ARG A 65 8.60 19.51 22.09
N ARG A 66 7.45 20.18 22.37
CA ARG A 66 7.38 21.18 23.45
C ARG A 66 7.56 20.56 24.85
N GLN A 67 6.99 19.38 25.06
CA GLN A 67 7.07 18.68 26.35
C GLN A 67 8.37 17.87 26.50
N ASN A 68 8.92 17.43 25.38
CA ASN A 68 10.14 16.62 25.33
C ASN A 68 11.12 17.25 24.32
N PRO A 69 11.88 18.28 24.73
CA PRO A 69 12.77 19.02 23.83
C PRO A 69 13.80 18.14 23.13
N ASP A 70 14.32 17.11 23.81
CA ASP A 70 15.34 16.19 23.30
C ASP A 70 14.75 14.84 22.87
N GLY A 71 13.46 14.62 23.10
CA GLY A 71 12.79 13.36 22.78
C GLY A 71 12.78 13.07 21.26
N PRO A 72 13.20 11.88 20.81
CA PRO A 72 13.24 11.57 19.40
C PRO A 72 11.85 11.50 18.78
N ILE A 73 11.76 11.97 17.52
CA ILE A 73 10.54 12.00 16.73
C ILE A 73 10.82 11.36 15.37
N ILE A 74 10.06 10.33 15.02
CA ILE A 74 10.03 9.77 13.68
C ILE A 74 8.77 10.27 12.98
N VAL A 75 8.91 10.92 11.81
CA VAL A 75 7.77 11.27 10.94
C VAL A 75 7.76 10.35 9.74
N ALA A 76 6.67 9.60 9.58
CA ALA A 76 6.50 8.69 8.47
C ALA A 76 5.63 9.32 7.35
N LEU A 77 6.19 9.41 6.15
CA LEU A 77 5.51 9.87 4.94
C LEU A 77 4.78 8.69 4.29
N THR A 78 3.47 8.63 4.49
CA THR A 78 2.68 7.43 4.19
C THR A 78 1.75 7.55 2.97
N GLY A 79 1.72 8.72 2.32
CA GLY A 79 0.80 8.88 1.18
C GLY A 79 0.87 10.24 0.49
N THR A 80 -0.24 10.97 0.53
CA THR A 80 -0.36 12.28 -0.14
C THR A 80 0.59 13.33 0.41
N ASP A 81 1.09 13.16 1.60
CA ASP A 81 2.05 14.04 2.24
C ASP A 81 3.38 14.11 1.49
N VAL A 82 3.91 13.00 1.00
CA VAL A 82 5.20 12.97 0.31
C VAL A 82 5.16 13.69 -1.05
N TYR A 83 4.07 13.55 -1.82
CA TYR A 83 4.04 14.09 -3.19
C TYR A 83 3.31 15.42 -3.30
N ARG A 84 2.45 15.77 -2.36
CA ARG A 84 1.62 16.99 -2.40
C ARG A 84 1.86 17.90 -1.21
N ASP A 85 1.68 17.37 0.01
CA ASP A 85 1.60 18.22 1.18
C ASP A 85 2.95 18.86 1.55
N ILE A 86 4.08 18.18 1.36
CA ILE A 86 5.42 18.76 1.59
C ILE A 86 5.71 19.93 0.65
N ARG A 87 5.12 19.94 -0.55
CA ARG A 87 5.29 21.03 -1.52
C ARG A 87 4.47 22.26 -1.16
N THR A 88 3.28 22.07 -0.61
CA THR A 88 2.27 23.14 -0.44
C THR A 88 1.98 23.52 1.02
N SER A 89 2.21 22.61 1.98
CA SER A 89 1.82 22.78 3.38
C SER A 89 3.00 23.16 4.29
N HIS A 90 2.92 24.32 4.92
CA HIS A 90 3.86 24.74 5.96
C HIS A 90 3.85 23.74 7.13
N SER A 91 2.67 23.25 7.55
CA SER A 91 2.54 22.27 8.64
C SER A 91 3.27 20.95 8.35
N ALA A 92 3.21 20.46 7.09
CA ALA A 92 3.94 19.27 6.70
C ALA A 92 5.45 19.49 6.80
N ARG A 93 5.94 20.60 6.25
CA ARG A 93 7.38 20.96 6.31
C ARG A 93 7.86 21.10 7.75
N LYS A 94 7.09 21.80 8.60
CA LYS A 94 7.45 21.98 10.02
C LYS A 94 7.56 20.64 10.76
N SER A 95 6.70 19.67 10.46
CA SER A 95 6.84 18.31 11.04
C SER A 95 8.16 17.65 10.65
N LEU A 96 8.56 17.79 9.37
CA LEU A 96 9.82 17.21 8.89
C LEU A 96 11.04 17.95 9.44
N ASP A 97 10.93 19.27 9.66
CA ASP A 97 12.03 20.06 10.23
C ASP A 97 12.40 19.60 11.66
N VAL A 98 11.37 19.36 12.48
CA VAL A 98 11.55 18.94 13.88
C VAL A 98 11.74 17.43 14.07
N ALA A 99 11.51 16.62 13.04
CA ALA A 99 11.73 15.18 13.10
C ALA A 99 13.20 14.84 13.31
N THR A 100 13.52 13.90 14.18
CA THR A 100 14.85 13.31 14.35
C THR A 100 15.17 12.40 13.16
N ARG A 101 14.20 11.56 12.75
CA ARG A 101 14.29 10.71 11.57
C ARG A 101 13.00 10.81 10.75
N ILE A 102 13.10 10.54 9.47
CA ILE A 102 11.99 10.46 8.54
C ILE A 102 11.94 9.04 7.97
N VAL A 103 10.75 8.45 7.94
CA VAL A 103 10.54 7.14 7.31
C VAL A 103 9.72 7.34 6.04
N VAL A 104 10.18 6.74 4.96
CA VAL A 104 9.43 6.61 3.69
C VAL A 104 9.24 5.14 3.37
N LEU A 105 8.20 4.82 2.58
CA LEU A 105 7.77 3.44 2.34
C LEU A 105 8.40 2.81 1.08
N GLN A 106 9.16 3.62 0.32
CA GLN A 106 9.89 3.20 -0.88
C GLN A 106 10.90 4.30 -1.30
N PRO A 107 11.97 3.96 -2.06
CA PRO A 107 13.10 4.87 -2.30
C PRO A 107 12.79 6.09 -3.17
N LYS A 108 11.86 6.02 -4.13
CA LYS A 108 11.47 7.17 -4.97
C LYS A 108 10.92 8.35 -4.15
N ALA A 109 10.39 8.10 -2.96
CA ALA A 109 9.94 9.14 -2.06
C ALA A 109 11.09 10.03 -1.54
N ILE A 110 12.33 9.53 -1.49
CA ILE A 110 13.51 10.31 -1.08
C ILE A 110 13.81 11.42 -2.10
N GLU A 111 13.56 11.17 -3.38
CA GLU A 111 13.79 12.14 -4.47
C GLU A 111 12.94 13.41 -4.29
N GLU A 112 11.76 13.29 -3.65
CA GLU A 112 10.87 14.40 -3.33
C GLU A 112 11.35 15.30 -2.18
N LEU A 113 12.32 14.82 -1.39
CA LEU A 113 12.77 15.50 -0.19
C LEU A 113 13.92 16.46 -0.49
N ARG A 114 13.96 17.62 0.20
CA ARG A 114 15.09 18.53 0.16
C ARG A 114 16.32 17.89 0.86
N PRO A 115 17.56 18.34 0.54
CA PRO A 115 18.79 17.70 1.04
C PRO A 115 18.83 17.50 2.56
N GLY A 116 18.48 18.49 3.37
CA GLY A 116 18.50 18.38 4.84
C GLY A 116 17.51 17.35 5.41
N TRP A 117 16.46 16.99 4.66
CA TRP A 117 15.56 15.91 5.07
C TRP A 117 16.06 14.54 4.59
N ARG A 118 16.70 14.46 3.41
CA ARG A 118 17.24 13.19 2.87
C ARG A 118 18.25 12.57 3.82
N ASN A 119 19.12 13.37 4.43
CA ASN A 119 20.18 12.91 5.34
C ASN A 119 19.66 12.22 6.61
N LYS A 120 18.39 12.42 6.96
CA LYS A 120 17.73 11.78 8.11
C LYS A 120 16.57 10.89 7.70
N THR A 121 16.55 10.44 6.43
CA THR A 121 15.45 9.62 5.87
C THR A 121 15.91 8.19 5.66
N GLN A 122 15.09 7.26 6.14
CA GLN A 122 15.25 5.82 5.94
C GLN A 122 14.05 5.24 5.20
N VAL A 123 14.31 4.23 4.35
CA VAL A 123 13.26 3.45 3.70
C VAL A 123 12.91 2.26 4.58
N ILE A 124 11.64 2.15 4.96
CA ILE A 124 11.09 0.95 5.61
C ILE A 124 9.93 0.46 4.75
N TYR A 125 10.17 -0.64 4.03
CA TYR A 125 9.13 -1.27 3.21
C TYR A 125 8.04 -1.88 4.07
N GLN A 126 6.83 -1.92 3.55
CA GLN A 126 5.68 -2.48 4.25
C GLN A 126 5.58 -3.99 4.03
N SER A 127 5.74 -4.77 5.08
CA SER A 127 5.61 -6.23 5.04
C SER A 127 4.16 -6.72 5.09
N VAL A 128 3.99 -8.02 4.85
CA VAL A 128 2.72 -8.73 4.98
C VAL A 128 2.86 -9.86 5.99
N GLU A 129 2.24 -9.69 7.17
CA GLU A 129 2.40 -10.56 8.34
C GLU A 129 2.09 -12.04 8.15
N ASP A 130 1.19 -12.38 7.24
CA ASP A 130 0.78 -13.77 6.98
C ASP A 130 1.53 -14.40 5.79
N SER A 131 2.66 -13.82 5.37
CA SER A 131 3.58 -14.52 4.46
C SER A 131 4.17 -15.72 5.21
N PRO A 132 4.17 -16.91 4.61
CA PRO A 132 4.78 -18.07 5.28
C PRO A 132 6.25 -17.76 5.58
N PRO A 133 6.68 -17.94 6.86
CA PRO A 133 8.02 -17.57 7.27
C PRO A 133 9.05 -18.36 6.45
N ASN A 134 10.04 -17.65 5.90
CA ASN A 134 11.31 -18.16 5.42
C ASN A 134 11.27 -19.41 4.50
N MET A 135 10.27 -19.51 3.63
CA MET A 135 10.36 -20.47 2.53
C MET A 135 11.20 -19.86 1.41
N GLY A 136 12.43 -20.35 1.23
CA GLY A 136 13.29 -19.95 0.11
C GLY A 136 12.51 -19.86 -1.20
N ALA A 137 12.82 -18.88 -2.04
CA ALA A 137 12.05 -18.48 -3.24
C ALA A 137 11.56 -19.67 -4.10
N GLY A 138 12.29 -20.79 -4.16
CA GLY A 138 11.93 -21.99 -4.91
C GLY A 138 10.78 -22.81 -4.31
N ARG A 139 10.59 -22.83 -2.98
CA ARG A 139 9.51 -23.57 -2.33
C ARG A 139 8.21 -22.78 -2.28
N LEU A 140 8.31 -21.45 -2.14
CA LEU A 140 7.21 -20.51 -2.32
C LEU A 140 6.62 -20.61 -3.73
N ALA A 141 7.47 -20.67 -4.76
CA ALA A 141 7.02 -20.85 -6.14
C ALA A 141 6.27 -22.18 -6.35
N LYS A 142 6.72 -23.29 -5.78
CA LYS A 142 6.05 -24.61 -5.94
C LYS A 142 4.69 -24.70 -5.24
N VAL A 143 4.57 -24.23 -3.99
CA VAL A 143 3.29 -24.25 -3.23
C VAL A 143 2.27 -23.30 -3.90
N ARG A 144 2.75 -22.22 -4.54
CA ARG A 144 1.92 -21.21 -5.22
C ARG A 144 1.51 -21.67 -6.63
N ALA A 145 2.38 -22.39 -7.35
CA ALA A 145 2.04 -22.99 -8.64
C ALA A 145 0.90 -24.01 -8.51
N SER A 146 0.94 -24.88 -7.49
CA SER A 146 -0.14 -25.87 -7.26
C SER A 146 -1.48 -25.22 -6.88
N LYS A 147 -1.49 -24.06 -6.19
CA LYS A 147 -2.70 -23.30 -5.92
C LYS A 147 -3.24 -22.60 -7.16
N PHE A 148 -2.37 -22.21 -8.08
CA PHE A 148 -2.75 -21.58 -9.34
C PHE A 148 -3.42 -22.55 -10.31
N GLU A 149 -2.88 -23.78 -10.45
CA GLU A 149 -3.53 -24.86 -11.22
C GLU A 149 -4.94 -25.19 -10.69
N ALA A 150 -5.16 -25.07 -9.36
CA ALA A 150 -6.48 -25.21 -8.76
C ALA A 150 -7.42 -24.04 -9.10
N SER A 151 -6.89 -22.81 -9.31
CA SER A 151 -7.65 -21.63 -9.74
C SER A 151 -8.06 -21.68 -11.23
N GLU A 152 -7.35 -22.42 -12.06
CA GLU A 152 -7.76 -22.66 -13.47
C GLU A 152 -9.09 -23.42 -13.58
N ARG A 153 -9.51 -24.08 -12.52
CA ARG A 153 -10.78 -24.86 -12.48
C ARG A 153 -12.03 -24.04 -12.17
N SER A 154 -11.94 -22.72 -11.95
CA SER A 154 -13.11 -21.89 -11.63
C SER A 154 -13.74 -21.30 -12.90
N ASN A 155 -14.88 -21.86 -13.30
CA ASN A 155 -15.96 -21.28 -14.14
C ASN A 155 -15.61 -20.48 -15.40
N GLY A 156 -14.44 -20.60 -16.00
CA GLY A 156 -14.11 -19.94 -17.27
C GLY A 156 -14.04 -18.40 -17.21
N THR A 157 -14.04 -17.78 -16.02
CA THR A 157 -13.88 -16.31 -15.85
C THR A 157 -12.43 -15.96 -15.55
N PHE A 158 -12.00 -14.76 -15.99
CA PHE A 158 -10.71 -14.15 -15.68
C PHE A 158 -10.92 -13.04 -14.66
N ASP A 159 -10.78 -13.37 -13.36
CA ASP A 159 -11.03 -12.42 -12.28
C ASP A 159 -9.87 -11.44 -12.10
N VAL A 160 -10.19 -10.16 -12.14
CA VAL A 160 -9.30 -9.02 -11.92
C VAL A 160 -9.76 -8.30 -10.66
N CYS A 161 -8.96 -8.29 -9.61
CA CYS A 161 -9.32 -7.56 -8.39
C CYS A 161 -8.76 -6.13 -8.38
N VAL A 162 -9.55 -5.21 -7.83
CA VAL A 162 -9.18 -3.83 -7.51
C VAL A 162 -9.48 -3.62 -6.03
N ILE A 163 -8.44 -3.55 -5.20
CA ILE A 163 -8.59 -3.44 -3.74
C ILE A 163 -8.25 -2.01 -3.34
N ALA A 164 -9.28 -1.18 -3.24
CA ALA A 164 -9.16 0.22 -2.84
C ALA A 164 -10.50 0.77 -2.40
N HIS A 165 -10.52 1.61 -1.36
CA HIS A 165 -11.68 2.44 -1.06
C HIS A 165 -12.01 3.35 -2.25
N LEU A 166 -13.30 3.58 -2.50
CA LEU A 166 -13.75 4.46 -3.57
C LEU A 166 -13.50 5.92 -3.17
N ARG A 167 -12.37 6.46 -3.63
CA ARG A 167 -11.98 7.87 -3.49
C ARG A 167 -11.13 8.33 -4.67
N ALA A 168 -11.21 9.61 -5.02
CA ALA A 168 -10.64 10.17 -6.24
C ALA A 168 -9.15 9.86 -6.46
N VAL A 169 -8.33 9.88 -5.38
CA VAL A 169 -6.89 9.61 -5.47
C VAL A 169 -6.57 8.16 -5.87
N LYS A 170 -7.49 7.23 -5.64
CA LYS A 170 -7.34 5.81 -6.01
C LYS A 170 -7.80 5.52 -7.44
N ASP A 171 -8.45 6.46 -8.10
CA ASP A 171 -9.06 6.32 -9.44
C ASP A 171 -9.83 4.97 -9.60
N PRO A 172 -10.76 4.64 -8.68
CA PRO A 172 -11.24 3.28 -8.46
C PRO A 172 -12.06 2.74 -9.63
N PHE A 173 -12.56 3.61 -10.51
CA PHE A 173 -13.38 3.20 -11.67
C PHE A 173 -12.57 3.00 -12.95
N ARG A 174 -11.26 3.23 -12.94
CA ARG A 174 -10.41 3.13 -14.12
C ARG A 174 -10.48 1.74 -14.76
N THR A 175 -10.36 0.70 -13.94
CA THR A 175 -10.43 -0.69 -14.39
C THR A 175 -11.82 -1.06 -14.93
N ALA A 176 -12.88 -0.59 -14.30
CA ALA A 176 -14.23 -0.77 -14.79
C ALA A 176 -14.45 -0.11 -16.16
N MET A 177 -13.95 1.13 -16.33
CA MET A 177 -14.00 1.85 -17.61
C MET A 177 -13.20 1.12 -18.70
N ALA A 178 -12.01 0.58 -18.38
CA ALA A 178 -11.23 -0.22 -19.31
C ALA A 178 -11.98 -1.53 -19.69
N ALA A 179 -12.62 -2.17 -18.71
CA ALA A 179 -13.37 -3.41 -18.96
C ALA A 179 -14.60 -3.23 -19.88
N ARG A 180 -15.18 -2.02 -19.96
CA ARG A 180 -16.28 -1.73 -20.92
C ARG A 180 -15.84 -1.79 -22.38
N SER A 181 -14.57 -1.50 -22.67
CA SER A 181 -14.03 -1.48 -24.04
C SER A 181 -13.46 -2.82 -24.50
N LEU A 182 -13.53 -3.84 -23.65
CA LEU A 182 -13.05 -5.18 -24.01
C LEU A 182 -14.01 -5.87 -24.97
N PRO A 183 -13.53 -6.74 -25.90
CA PRO A 183 -14.36 -7.48 -26.81
C PRO A 183 -15.31 -8.43 -26.08
N ASP A 184 -16.43 -8.76 -26.68
CA ASP A 184 -17.46 -9.64 -26.08
C ASP A 184 -16.92 -11.03 -25.72
N SER A 185 -15.93 -11.51 -26.44
CA SER A 185 -15.24 -12.78 -26.15
C SER A 185 -14.43 -12.79 -24.87
N SER A 186 -14.06 -11.62 -24.33
CA SER A 186 -13.28 -11.51 -23.09
C SER A 186 -14.05 -12.07 -21.89
N LYS A 187 -13.38 -12.86 -21.07
CA LYS A 187 -13.88 -13.47 -19.82
C LYS A 187 -13.53 -12.65 -18.58
N ILE A 188 -12.96 -11.46 -18.76
CA ILE A 188 -12.56 -10.59 -17.64
C ILE A 188 -13.80 -10.18 -16.83
N ARG A 189 -13.67 -10.37 -15.51
CA ARG A 189 -14.57 -9.85 -14.48
C ARG A 189 -13.78 -9.01 -13.49
N VAL A 190 -14.22 -7.77 -13.26
CA VAL A 190 -13.57 -6.83 -12.33
C VAL A 190 -14.27 -6.87 -10.98
N LEU A 191 -13.55 -7.28 -9.96
CA LEU A 191 -13.99 -7.33 -8.56
C LEU A 191 -13.42 -6.13 -7.80
N GLN A 192 -14.24 -5.10 -7.59
CA GLN A 192 -13.87 -3.90 -6.82
C GLN A 192 -14.18 -4.12 -5.34
N VAL A 193 -13.13 -4.07 -4.49
CA VAL A 193 -13.25 -4.23 -3.03
C VAL A 193 -12.84 -2.93 -2.34
N GLY A 194 -13.72 -2.43 -1.48
CA GLY A 194 -13.49 -1.23 -0.68
C GLY A 194 -14.75 -0.41 -0.50
N GLY A 195 -14.87 0.24 0.65
CA GLY A 195 -16.00 1.12 0.98
C GLY A 195 -15.96 2.41 0.19
N ALA A 196 -17.13 2.98 -0.06
CA ALA A 196 -17.27 4.30 -0.66
C ALA A 196 -17.01 5.39 0.39
N MET A 197 -16.15 6.37 0.06
CA MET A 197 -15.82 7.46 0.97
C MET A 197 -16.85 8.60 0.93
N THR A 198 -17.75 8.60 -0.04
CA THR A 198 -18.88 9.54 -0.18
C THR A 198 -20.07 8.83 -0.81
N ALA A 199 -21.30 9.35 -0.59
CA ALA A 199 -22.51 8.85 -1.24
C ALA A 199 -22.39 8.88 -2.77
N ALA A 200 -21.85 9.96 -3.33
CA ALA A 200 -21.64 10.09 -4.78
C ALA A 200 -20.73 8.99 -5.35
N MET A 201 -19.74 8.50 -4.59
CA MET A 201 -18.91 7.37 -5.00
C MET A 201 -19.69 6.04 -4.94
N ALA A 202 -20.57 5.85 -3.97
CA ALA A 202 -21.42 4.68 -3.88
C ALA A 202 -22.42 4.65 -5.04
N ASP A 203 -23.09 5.78 -5.31
CA ASP A 203 -24.04 5.93 -6.44
C ASP A 203 -23.36 5.64 -7.77
N ARG A 204 -22.14 6.15 -7.97
CA ARG A 204 -21.35 5.88 -9.17
C ARG A 204 -21.03 4.40 -9.32
N ALA A 205 -20.65 3.71 -8.24
CA ALA A 205 -20.36 2.28 -8.27
C ALA A 205 -21.62 1.47 -8.61
N SER A 206 -22.77 1.83 -8.02
CA SER A 206 -24.05 1.19 -8.30
C SER A 206 -24.48 1.39 -9.77
N LYS A 207 -24.35 2.61 -10.28
CA LYS A 207 -24.61 2.90 -11.72
C LYS A 207 -23.66 2.11 -12.62
N GLU A 208 -22.38 2.01 -12.24
CA GLU A 208 -21.41 1.24 -13.02
C GLU A 208 -21.80 -0.24 -13.08
N MET A 209 -22.25 -0.85 -11.98
CA MET A 209 -22.74 -2.23 -11.97
C MET A 209 -23.96 -2.44 -12.88
N CYS A 210 -24.84 -1.44 -13.00
CA CYS A 210 -26.03 -1.54 -13.87
C CYS A 210 -25.66 -1.56 -15.35
N ILE A 211 -24.64 -0.80 -15.77
CA ILE A 211 -24.28 -0.63 -17.18
C ILE A 211 -23.10 -1.49 -17.65
N ASN A 212 -22.35 -2.07 -16.71
CA ASN A 212 -21.14 -2.83 -16.99
C ASN A 212 -21.22 -4.24 -16.37
N LYS A 213 -21.65 -5.21 -17.16
CA LYS A 213 -21.78 -6.61 -16.73
C LYS A 213 -20.48 -7.25 -16.25
N ARG A 214 -19.32 -6.65 -16.59
CA ARG A 214 -17.99 -7.12 -16.17
C ARG A 214 -17.55 -6.56 -14.81
N TYR A 215 -18.28 -5.59 -14.24
CA TYR A 215 -17.90 -4.92 -13.02
C TYR A 215 -18.81 -5.30 -11.85
N GLN A 216 -18.19 -5.66 -10.72
CA GLN A 216 -18.88 -5.95 -9.47
C GLN A 216 -18.21 -5.20 -8.32
N TRP A 217 -18.95 -4.31 -7.68
CA TRP A 217 -18.52 -3.67 -6.44
C TRP A 217 -19.01 -4.46 -5.24
N LEU A 218 -18.06 -4.93 -4.39
CA LEU A 218 -18.32 -5.79 -3.23
C LEU A 218 -18.44 -5.01 -1.92
N GLY A 219 -18.30 -3.68 -1.97
CA GLY A 219 -18.26 -2.86 -0.75
C GLY A 219 -17.03 -3.11 0.10
N GLU A 220 -17.07 -2.69 1.36
CA GLU A 220 -16.03 -2.97 2.34
C GLU A 220 -16.14 -4.42 2.83
N GLN A 221 -15.01 -5.13 2.84
CA GLN A 221 -14.96 -6.54 3.19
C GLN A 221 -14.02 -6.80 4.38
N PRO A 222 -14.25 -7.85 5.19
CA PRO A 222 -13.30 -8.31 6.19
C PRO A 222 -11.93 -8.66 5.58
N ARG A 223 -10.84 -8.42 6.30
CA ARG A 223 -9.45 -8.65 5.82
C ARG A 223 -9.24 -10.07 5.25
N SER A 224 -9.77 -11.09 5.93
CA SER A 224 -9.70 -12.48 5.47
C SER A 224 -10.37 -12.70 4.11
N ARG A 225 -11.50 -12.01 3.85
CA ARG A 225 -12.20 -12.08 2.57
C ARG A 225 -11.47 -11.29 1.48
N VAL A 226 -10.93 -10.11 1.80
CA VAL A 226 -10.09 -9.32 0.87
C VAL A 226 -8.90 -10.16 0.42
N ARG A 227 -8.20 -10.79 1.37
CA ARG A 227 -7.07 -11.67 1.07
C ARG A 227 -7.47 -12.84 0.17
N ARG A 228 -8.59 -13.51 0.47
CA ARG A 228 -9.09 -14.62 -0.36
C ARG A 228 -9.42 -14.16 -1.78
N ILE A 229 -10.08 -13.00 -1.95
CA ILE A 229 -10.36 -12.43 -3.27
C ILE A 229 -9.06 -12.16 -4.02
N LEU A 230 -8.07 -11.55 -3.38
CA LEU A 230 -6.75 -11.31 -3.97
C LEU A 230 -6.10 -12.61 -4.41
N GLU A 231 -6.00 -13.60 -3.52
CA GLU A 231 -5.35 -14.90 -3.79
C GLU A 231 -6.05 -15.71 -4.89
N GLN A 232 -7.36 -15.54 -5.07
CA GLN A 232 -8.15 -16.22 -6.10
C GLN A 232 -8.19 -15.46 -7.43
N SER A 233 -7.79 -14.20 -7.46
CA SER A 233 -7.77 -13.40 -8.67
C SER A 233 -6.57 -13.75 -9.56
N ARG A 234 -6.80 -13.69 -10.88
CA ARG A 234 -5.74 -13.89 -11.88
C ARG A 234 -4.81 -12.68 -11.99
N LEU A 235 -5.33 -11.51 -11.63
CA LEU A 235 -4.65 -10.24 -11.77
C LEU A 235 -5.13 -9.25 -10.71
N CYS A 236 -4.22 -8.44 -10.18
CA CYS A 236 -4.53 -7.28 -9.34
C CYS A 236 -4.23 -6.00 -10.11
N VAL A 237 -5.16 -5.02 -10.08
CA VAL A 237 -4.96 -3.72 -10.71
C VAL A 237 -4.91 -2.61 -9.67
N LEU A 238 -3.86 -1.78 -9.74
CA LEU A 238 -3.69 -0.56 -8.96
C LEU A 238 -3.76 0.66 -9.89
N SER A 239 -4.85 1.40 -9.85
CA SER A 239 -5.10 2.56 -10.72
C SER A 239 -4.87 3.91 -10.03
N SER A 240 -4.23 3.91 -8.87
CA SER A 240 -4.04 5.11 -8.05
C SER A 240 -3.28 6.21 -8.79
N ARG A 241 -3.66 7.47 -8.51
CA ARG A 241 -2.97 8.65 -9.00
C ARG A 241 -1.79 9.05 -8.12
N LEU A 242 -1.79 8.57 -6.85
CA LEU A 242 -0.79 8.94 -5.86
C LEU A 242 -0.78 7.93 -4.70
N GLU A 243 0.40 7.42 -4.37
CA GLU A 243 0.65 6.49 -3.26
C GLU A 243 2.01 6.73 -2.63
N GLY A 244 2.10 6.68 -1.31
CA GLY A 244 3.40 6.65 -0.62
C GLY A 244 4.03 5.25 -0.66
N GLY A 245 3.20 4.24 -0.45
CA GLY A 245 3.46 2.80 -0.54
C GLY A 245 2.13 2.09 -0.30
N ALA A 246 1.58 1.46 -1.33
CA ALA A 246 0.27 0.85 -1.27
C ALA A 246 0.34 -0.51 -0.56
N ASN A 247 -0.35 -0.69 0.58
CA ASN A 247 -0.41 -2.00 1.26
C ASN A 247 -0.85 -3.13 0.32
N VAL A 248 -1.83 -2.87 -0.56
CA VAL A 248 -2.29 -3.88 -1.52
C VAL A 248 -1.21 -4.31 -2.50
N LEU A 249 -0.24 -3.45 -2.82
CA LEU A 249 0.91 -3.81 -3.64
C LEU A 249 1.79 -4.84 -2.93
N SER A 250 2.10 -4.61 -1.66
CA SER A 250 2.81 -5.58 -0.81
C SER A 250 2.02 -6.89 -0.66
N GLU A 251 0.70 -6.81 -0.46
CA GLU A 251 -0.18 -7.97 -0.36
C GLU A 251 -0.21 -8.80 -1.65
N ALA A 252 -0.25 -8.16 -2.83
CA ALA A 252 -0.22 -8.83 -4.12
C ALA A 252 1.15 -9.50 -4.39
N ILE A 253 2.25 -8.84 -4.04
CA ILE A 253 3.61 -9.41 -4.11
C ILE A 253 3.69 -10.65 -3.20
N ALA A 254 3.27 -10.54 -1.93
CA ALA A 254 3.28 -11.64 -0.98
C ALA A 254 2.42 -12.84 -1.44
N ALA A 255 1.30 -12.56 -2.12
CA ALA A 255 0.41 -13.58 -2.68
C ALA A 255 0.87 -14.10 -4.07
N SER A 256 1.93 -13.55 -4.67
CA SER A 256 2.38 -13.84 -6.04
C SER A 256 1.29 -13.64 -7.10
N VAL A 257 0.38 -12.69 -6.87
CA VAL A 257 -0.67 -12.33 -7.83
C VAL A 257 -0.12 -11.31 -8.80
N PRO A 258 -0.13 -11.56 -10.13
CA PRO A 258 0.32 -10.60 -11.14
C PRO A 258 -0.32 -9.23 -10.97
N ILE A 259 0.42 -8.17 -11.27
CA ILE A 259 -0.01 -6.79 -11.03
C ILE A 259 -0.01 -6.01 -12.34
N ILE A 260 -1.03 -5.19 -12.57
CA ILE A 260 -0.99 -4.05 -13.48
C ILE A 260 -1.15 -2.79 -12.64
N ALA A 261 -0.25 -1.82 -12.78
CA ALA A 261 -0.23 -0.63 -11.93
C ALA A 261 -0.08 0.66 -12.73
N SER A 262 -0.70 1.74 -12.26
CA SER A 262 -0.39 3.07 -12.77
C SER A 262 1.09 3.41 -12.53
N ARG A 263 1.74 4.06 -13.53
CA ARG A 263 3.14 4.50 -13.44
C ARG A 263 3.24 5.75 -12.58
N ILE A 264 3.30 5.55 -11.27
CA ILE A 264 3.52 6.59 -10.25
C ILE A 264 4.72 6.20 -9.38
N ASP A 265 5.40 7.17 -8.80
CA ASP A 265 6.62 6.93 -8.01
C ASP A 265 6.42 5.92 -6.87
N GLY A 266 5.25 5.96 -6.21
CA GLY A 266 4.91 4.99 -5.16
C GLY A 266 4.89 3.53 -5.64
N ASN A 267 4.51 3.27 -6.88
CA ASN A 267 4.52 1.94 -7.48
C ASN A 267 5.89 1.63 -8.08
N VAL A 268 6.51 2.60 -8.75
CA VAL A 268 7.84 2.45 -9.36
C VAL A 268 8.92 2.16 -8.32
N GLY A 269 8.87 2.80 -7.15
CA GLY A 269 9.81 2.57 -6.06
C GLY A 269 9.78 1.15 -5.48
N ILE A 270 8.68 0.41 -5.69
CA ILE A 270 8.52 -0.98 -5.23
C ILE A 270 8.74 -1.97 -6.38
N LEU A 271 8.09 -1.76 -7.53
CA LEU A 271 8.13 -2.70 -8.66
C LEU A 271 9.38 -2.53 -9.53
N GLY A 272 10.01 -1.33 -9.52
CA GLY A 272 11.14 -0.97 -10.37
C GLY A 272 10.69 -0.26 -11.67
N THR A 273 11.63 0.46 -12.31
CA THR A 273 11.38 1.29 -13.49
C THR A 273 10.94 0.51 -14.72
N ASP A 274 11.48 -0.71 -14.88
CA ASP A 274 11.32 -1.53 -16.10
C ASP A 274 10.20 -2.57 -15.99
N TYR A 275 9.37 -2.45 -14.96
CA TYR A 275 8.24 -3.36 -14.76
C TYR A 275 7.26 -3.30 -15.95
N PRO A 276 6.94 -4.43 -16.62
CA PRO A 276 6.18 -4.41 -17.88
C PRO A 276 4.68 -4.19 -17.72
N GLY A 277 4.16 -4.23 -16.49
CA GLY A 277 2.74 -4.08 -16.17
C GLY A 277 2.29 -2.63 -15.88
N TYR A 278 3.05 -1.61 -16.32
CA TYR A 278 2.66 -0.22 -16.11
C TYR A 278 1.73 0.32 -17.19
N PHE A 279 0.82 1.21 -16.75
CA PHE A 279 0.07 2.11 -17.61
C PHE A 279 0.11 3.55 -17.06
N ASP A 280 -0.05 4.54 -17.94
CA ASP A 280 -0.04 5.94 -17.55
C ASP A 280 -1.29 6.32 -16.76
N VAL A 281 -1.12 7.20 -15.77
CA VAL A 281 -2.20 7.65 -14.91
C VAL A 281 -3.36 8.20 -15.75
N GLY A 282 -4.52 7.56 -15.64
CA GLY A 282 -5.71 7.99 -16.37
C GLY A 282 -5.87 7.40 -17.77
N ASP A 283 -4.88 6.69 -18.30
CA ASP A 283 -4.99 6.06 -19.63
C ASP A 283 -5.80 4.76 -19.57
N THR A 284 -7.09 4.90 -19.89
CA THR A 284 -8.03 3.76 -19.95
C THR A 284 -7.70 2.82 -21.10
N GLY A 285 -7.25 3.35 -22.25
CA GLY A 285 -6.93 2.55 -23.44
C GLY A 285 -5.69 1.67 -23.23
N GLN A 286 -4.64 2.22 -22.62
CA GLN A 286 -3.44 1.46 -22.27
C GLN A 286 -3.77 0.34 -21.27
N LEU A 287 -4.57 0.66 -20.24
CA LEU A 287 -5.04 -0.34 -19.28
C LEU A 287 -5.86 -1.44 -19.96
N ALA A 288 -6.77 -1.10 -20.88
CA ALA A 288 -7.55 -2.10 -21.62
C ALA A 288 -6.66 -3.03 -22.44
N ARG A 289 -5.65 -2.51 -23.13
CA ARG A 289 -4.65 -3.32 -23.88
C ARG A 289 -3.88 -4.28 -22.97
N LEU A 290 -3.45 -3.82 -21.78
CA LEU A 290 -2.77 -4.67 -20.80
C LEU A 290 -3.69 -5.75 -20.22
N LEU A 291 -4.97 -5.44 -19.99
CA LEU A 291 -5.97 -6.41 -19.54
C LEU A 291 -6.16 -7.52 -20.58
N ILE A 292 -6.35 -7.17 -21.87
CA ILE A 292 -6.44 -8.15 -22.96
C ILE A 292 -5.18 -9.00 -23.04
N ARG A 293 -4.01 -8.36 -23.00
CA ARG A 293 -2.72 -9.07 -23.04
C ARG A 293 -2.58 -10.05 -21.88
N ALA A 294 -3.00 -9.66 -20.67
CA ALA A 294 -2.96 -10.53 -19.50
C ALA A 294 -3.92 -11.73 -19.62
N GLU A 295 -5.10 -11.52 -20.22
CA GLU A 295 -6.08 -12.57 -20.45
C GLU A 295 -5.63 -13.56 -21.54
N THR A 296 -5.04 -13.06 -22.63
CA THR A 296 -4.77 -13.86 -23.85
C THR A 296 -3.34 -14.41 -23.93
N SER A 297 -2.41 -13.91 -23.12
CA SER A 297 -1.01 -14.30 -23.11
C SER A 297 -0.57 -14.86 -21.76
N PRO A 298 -0.56 -16.18 -21.56
CA PRO A 298 0.00 -16.80 -20.35
C PRO A 298 1.45 -16.37 -20.08
N ALA A 299 2.26 -16.22 -21.13
CA ALA A 299 3.65 -15.77 -21.01
C ALA A 299 3.76 -14.38 -20.37
N PHE A 300 2.82 -13.46 -20.70
CA PHE A 300 2.83 -12.13 -20.08
C PHE A 300 2.44 -12.18 -18.59
N LEU A 301 1.48 -13.02 -18.20
CA LEU A 301 1.16 -13.22 -16.78
C LEU A 301 2.34 -13.80 -16.01
N GLU A 302 3.07 -14.75 -16.61
CA GLU A 302 4.28 -15.31 -15.98
C GLU A 302 5.41 -14.27 -15.92
N GLU A 303 5.57 -13.42 -16.93
CA GLU A 303 6.51 -12.29 -16.90
C GLU A 303 6.17 -11.34 -15.72
N LEU A 304 4.92 -10.93 -15.57
CA LEU A 304 4.49 -10.10 -14.44
C LEU A 304 4.76 -10.79 -13.08
N ARG A 305 4.48 -12.08 -13.00
CA ARG A 305 4.72 -12.89 -11.78
C ARG A 305 6.21 -13.00 -11.46
N TRP A 306 7.04 -13.22 -12.44
CA TRP A 306 8.49 -13.26 -12.28
C TRP A 306 9.02 -11.95 -11.69
N TRP A 307 8.56 -10.80 -12.22
CA TRP A 307 8.96 -9.49 -11.72
C TRP A 307 8.58 -9.26 -10.26
N ILE A 308 7.35 -9.56 -9.88
CA ILE A 308 6.90 -9.35 -8.49
C ILE A 308 7.56 -10.34 -7.51
N ASN A 309 7.83 -11.56 -7.92
CA ASN A 309 8.50 -12.54 -7.06
C ASN A 309 9.93 -12.12 -6.70
N ARG A 310 10.63 -11.40 -7.56
CA ARG A 310 11.94 -10.79 -7.26
C ARG A 310 11.86 -9.70 -6.19
N ARG A 311 10.66 -9.19 -5.90
CA ARG A 311 10.38 -8.20 -4.85
C ARG A 311 9.87 -8.82 -3.55
N ALA A 312 9.79 -10.15 -3.47
CA ALA A 312 9.23 -10.84 -2.31
C ALA A 312 9.95 -10.51 -0.99
N LEU A 313 11.27 -10.31 -1.04
CA LEU A 313 12.05 -9.92 0.14
C LEU A 313 11.70 -8.53 0.68
N LEU A 314 11.21 -7.60 -0.18
CA LEU A 314 10.80 -6.27 0.26
C LEU A 314 9.55 -6.31 1.16
N VAL A 315 8.77 -7.37 1.09
CA VAL A 315 7.51 -7.53 1.85
C VAL A 315 7.61 -8.61 2.93
N ASP A 316 8.82 -9.07 3.23
CA ASP A 316 9.09 -10.03 4.30
C ASP A 316 8.96 -9.35 5.67
N PRO A 317 8.18 -9.93 6.61
CA PRO A 317 8.06 -9.44 7.97
C PRO A 317 9.39 -9.30 8.72
N ALA A 318 10.34 -10.21 8.51
CA ALA A 318 11.65 -10.13 9.16
C ALA A 318 12.45 -8.91 8.71
N GLY A 319 12.36 -8.54 7.42
CA GLY A 319 13.04 -7.35 6.89
C GLY A 319 12.47 -6.04 7.44
N GLU A 320 11.13 -5.92 7.58
CA GLU A 320 10.51 -4.74 8.22
C GLU A 320 10.85 -4.66 9.72
N GLU A 321 10.86 -5.80 10.41
CA GLU A 321 11.21 -5.89 11.84
C GLU A 321 12.67 -5.49 12.08
N GLN A 322 13.61 -5.99 11.26
CA GLN A 322 15.02 -5.63 11.35
C GLN A 322 15.23 -4.12 11.08
N ALA A 323 14.59 -3.58 10.04
CA ALA A 323 14.70 -2.15 9.73
C ALA A 323 14.19 -1.25 10.86
N TRP A 324 13.16 -1.69 11.60
CA TRP A 324 12.71 -0.98 12.80
C TRP A 324 13.68 -1.14 13.97
N SER A 325 14.27 -2.33 14.18
CA SER A 325 15.31 -2.54 15.22
C SER A 325 16.47 -1.60 14.98
N ASP A 326 17.06 -1.65 13.78
CA ASP A 326 18.23 -0.84 13.41
C ASP A 326 17.96 0.68 13.59
N LEU A 327 16.76 1.14 13.18
CA LEU A 327 16.40 2.56 13.34
C LEU A 327 16.24 2.98 14.80
N ILE A 328 15.73 2.10 15.65
CA ILE A 328 15.60 2.37 17.09
C ILE A 328 16.96 2.37 17.76
N ASP A 329 17.80 1.38 17.48
CA ASP A 329 19.14 1.27 18.03
C ASP A 329 19.95 2.51 17.67
N GLU A 330 19.91 2.97 16.40
CA GLU A 330 20.56 4.22 15.96
C GLU A 330 20.07 5.49 16.69
N LEU A 331 18.85 5.50 17.21
CA LEU A 331 18.28 6.66 17.91
C LEU A 331 18.66 6.74 19.39
N PHE A 332 19.08 5.63 20.00
CA PHE A 332 19.30 5.54 21.45
C PHE A 332 20.72 5.09 21.82
N ASP A 333 21.58 4.78 20.83
CA ASP A 333 23.04 4.64 20.97
C ASP A 333 23.71 6.04 20.96
#